data_05c9f507e5fe81720578df49d846319f
#
_entry.id   05c9f507e5fe81720578df49d846319f
#
_cell.length_a   1.000
_cell.length_b   1.000
_cell.length_c   1.000
_cell.angle_alpha   90.00
_cell.angle_beta   90.00
_cell.angle_gamma   90.00
#
_symmetry.space_group_name_H-M   'P 1'
#
loop_
_entity.id
_entity.type
_entity.pdbx_description
1 polymer ?
#
loop_
_entity_poly.entity_id
_entity_poly.type
_entity_poly.pdbx_seq_one_letter_code
_entity_poly.pdbx_strand_id
1 'polypeptide(L)'
;MEKSISMGSVAERLLDYIDTAMQHDTNYEIATTLVKNYSKLSELSIGEIADMCFVSKASVSRFCRFMGFADFKDLRNQLEHDVLKTGLFPHAFVEQLSNDTEGALASYREAILFNIETTISAANIAKLPDIVDDLHDSGHVAFFSHHFLWDVGRYFQSRLTIMNRPIELYLDYSSQLACAQSLTKSSLAIICSIGGTYPIRYPEIVNALAASGCRLLAITQNTSSAYWNHASCMLSCGVTNNIDTGKFGALAAIDLIVMEYLRRYGADSGTGE
;
A
#
# COMPACT_ATOMS: atom_id res chain seq x y z
N MET A 1 23.10 5.60 11.24
CA MET A 1 21.64 5.75 11.42
C MET A 1 21.04 5.63 10.02
N GLU A 2 20.58 4.45 9.66
CA GLU A 2 19.94 4.23 8.38
C GLU A 2 18.70 5.13 8.26
N LYS A 3 18.60 5.82 7.11
CA LYS A 3 17.42 6.63 6.82
C LYS A 3 16.23 5.70 6.63
N SER A 4 15.32 5.66 7.57
CA SER A 4 14.00 5.04 7.37
C SER A 4 13.29 5.85 6.29
N ILE A 5 13.16 5.26 5.10
CA ILE A 5 12.37 5.83 4.00
C ILE A 5 10.94 5.36 4.24
N SER A 6 10.09 6.26 4.67
CA SER A 6 8.67 5.93 4.84
C SER A 6 7.99 5.66 3.50
N MET A 7 7.13 4.67 3.48
CA MET A 7 6.44 4.14 2.30
C MET A 7 5.03 4.71 2.12
N GLY A 8 4.77 5.94 2.52
CA GLY A 8 3.50 6.61 2.34
C GLY A 8 3.67 8.03 1.83
N SER A 9 2.60 8.66 1.36
CA SER A 9 2.54 10.10 1.15
C SER A 9 2.73 10.83 2.48
N VAL A 10 3.07 12.11 2.44
CA VAL A 10 3.18 12.91 3.65
C VAL A 10 1.86 12.92 4.42
N ALA A 11 0.72 12.98 3.71
CA ALA A 11 -0.61 12.92 4.32
C ALA A 11 -0.84 11.61 5.07
N GLU A 12 -0.60 10.47 4.42
CA GLU A 12 -0.77 9.14 5.03
C GLU A 12 0.08 9.00 6.29
N ARG A 13 1.34 9.40 6.25
CA ARG A 13 2.24 9.35 7.41
C ARG A 13 1.78 10.19 8.59
N LEU A 14 1.28 11.41 8.32
CA LEU A 14 0.75 12.29 9.35
C LEU A 14 -0.54 11.72 9.96
N LEU A 15 -1.43 11.19 9.12
CA LEU A 15 -2.69 10.58 9.56
C LEU A 15 -2.45 9.30 10.35
N ASP A 16 -1.60 8.40 9.88
CA ASP A 16 -1.22 7.17 10.62
C ASP A 16 -0.70 7.50 12.02
N TYR A 17 0.13 8.54 12.14
CA TYR A 17 0.62 8.97 13.43
C TYR A 17 -0.51 9.52 14.33
N ILE A 18 -1.36 10.40 13.79
CA ILE A 18 -2.49 11.00 14.54
C ILE A 18 -3.47 9.92 15.01
N ASP A 19 -3.83 8.99 14.12
CA ASP A 19 -4.85 7.97 14.37
C ASP A 19 -4.37 6.88 15.34
N THR A 20 -3.04 6.72 15.48
CA THR A 20 -2.44 5.73 16.38
C THR A 20 -1.83 6.33 17.64
N ALA A 21 -1.78 7.66 17.76
CA ALA A 21 -1.18 8.33 18.90
C ALA A 21 -1.96 8.08 20.20
N MET A 22 -1.32 7.46 21.17
CA MET A 22 -1.90 7.24 22.51
C MET A 22 -1.83 8.49 23.41
N GLN A 23 -1.01 9.48 23.05
CA GLN A 23 -0.80 10.72 23.80
C GLN A 23 -0.84 11.91 22.84
N HIS A 24 -1.50 12.97 23.28
CA HIS A 24 -1.57 14.24 22.57
C HIS A 24 -0.42 15.15 23.04
N ASP A 25 0.80 14.77 22.68
CA ASP A 25 2.02 15.51 22.99
C ASP A 25 2.31 16.60 21.94
N THR A 26 3.47 17.26 22.06
CA THR A 26 3.90 18.29 21.10
C THR A 26 3.98 17.76 19.66
N ASN A 27 4.33 16.51 19.44
CA ASN A 27 4.39 15.93 18.10
C ASN A 27 2.99 15.74 17.52
N TYR A 28 2.02 15.33 18.35
CA TYR A 28 0.61 15.23 17.97
C TYR A 28 0.04 16.59 17.55
N GLU A 29 0.32 17.65 18.33
CA GLU A 29 -0.13 19.00 18.00
C GLU A 29 0.49 19.51 16.69
N ILE A 30 1.78 19.24 16.45
CA ILE A 30 2.43 19.59 15.19
C ILE A 30 1.77 18.81 14.03
N ALA A 31 1.62 17.48 14.15
CA ALA A 31 1.01 16.65 13.11
C ALA A 31 -0.40 17.14 12.76
N THR A 32 -1.24 17.37 13.78
CA THR A 32 -2.62 17.86 13.62
C THR A 32 -2.65 19.24 12.95
N THR A 33 -1.74 20.14 13.32
CA THR A 33 -1.63 21.48 12.71
C THR A 33 -1.24 21.38 11.25
N LEU A 34 -0.28 20.48 10.90
CA LEU A 34 0.11 20.24 9.52
C LEU A 34 -1.05 19.68 8.70
N VAL A 35 -1.79 18.70 9.19
CA VAL A 35 -2.95 18.13 8.47
C VAL A 35 -4.04 19.18 8.25
N LYS A 36 -4.37 20.00 9.25
CA LYS A 36 -5.36 21.08 9.12
C LYS A 36 -4.98 22.14 8.09
N ASN A 37 -3.70 22.28 7.78
CA ASN A 37 -3.18 23.27 6.84
C ASN A 37 -2.54 22.62 5.61
N TYR A 38 -2.84 21.35 5.32
CA TYR A 38 -2.13 20.52 4.36
C TYR A 38 -1.98 21.16 2.98
N SER A 39 -3.04 21.79 2.46
CA SER A 39 -3.04 22.46 1.16
C SER A 39 -2.09 23.66 1.04
N LYS A 40 -1.65 24.22 2.16
CA LYS A 40 -0.75 25.40 2.21
C LYS A 40 0.66 25.06 2.67
N LEU A 41 0.93 23.81 3.09
CA LEU A 41 2.19 23.43 3.71
C LEU A 41 3.41 23.66 2.83
N SER A 42 3.28 23.50 1.52
CA SER A 42 4.36 23.74 0.56
C SER A 42 4.80 25.21 0.50
N GLU A 43 3.90 26.13 0.85
CA GLU A 43 4.13 27.57 0.83
C GLU A 43 4.68 28.11 2.17
N LEU A 44 4.48 27.35 3.27
CA LEU A 44 4.84 27.79 4.62
C LEU A 44 6.33 27.57 4.91
N SER A 45 6.92 28.51 5.62
CA SER A 45 8.26 28.37 6.20
C SER A 45 8.21 27.58 7.52
N ILE A 46 9.35 27.03 7.93
CA ILE A 46 9.47 26.38 9.25
C ILE A 46 9.14 27.32 10.41
N GLY A 47 9.36 28.64 10.23
CA GLY A 47 9.01 29.64 11.22
C GLY A 47 7.51 29.79 11.38
N GLU A 48 6.78 29.93 10.27
CA GLU A 48 5.32 30.05 10.27
C GLU A 48 4.67 28.80 10.87
N ILE A 49 5.16 27.60 10.52
CA ILE A 49 4.67 26.36 11.14
C ILE A 49 4.96 26.35 12.65
N ALA A 50 6.15 26.75 13.08
CA ALA A 50 6.51 26.82 14.49
C ALA A 50 5.59 27.78 15.26
N ASP A 51 5.30 28.94 14.67
CA ASP A 51 4.39 29.96 15.24
C ASP A 51 2.94 29.42 15.33
N MET A 52 2.45 28.73 14.28
CA MET A 52 1.12 28.12 14.25
C MET A 52 0.95 27.02 15.31
N CYS A 53 2.02 26.29 15.60
CA CYS A 53 2.03 25.21 16.61
C CYS A 53 2.40 25.71 18.01
N PHE A 54 2.74 26.98 18.19
CA PHE A 54 3.28 27.55 19.42
C PHE A 54 4.52 26.83 19.95
N VAL A 55 5.42 26.42 19.04
CA VAL A 55 6.65 25.70 19.36
C VAL A 55 7.88 26.37 18.76
N SER A 56 9.08 25.89 19.10
CA SER A 56 10.31 26.36 18.47
C SER A 56 10.53 25.74 17.09
N LYS A 57 11.25 26.43 16.18
CA LYS A 57 11.72 25.88 14.90
C LYS A 57 12.48 24.57 15.10
N ALA A 58 13.24 24.44 16.22
CA ALA A 58 13.95 23.23 16.57
C ALA A 58 13.01 22.06 16.89
N SER A 59 11.82 22.33 17.46
CA SER A 59 10.80 21.32 17.71
C SER A 59 10.20 20.81 16.40
N VAL A 60 9.87 21.68 15.45
CA VAL A 60 9.41 21.29 14.12
C VAL A 60 10.48 20.47 13.39
N SER A 61 11.74 20.87 13.46
CA SER A 61 12.85 20.11 12.85
C SER A 61 13.04 18.71 13.47
N ARG A 62 12.87 18.58 14.81
CA ARG A 62 12.86 17.27 15.47
C ARG A 62 11.67 16.41 15.07
N PHE A 63 10.49 17.02 14.96
CA PHE A 63 9.29 16.37 14.49
C PHE A 63 9.46 15.81 13.06
N CYS A 64 10.03 16.58 12.13
CA CYS A 64 10.30 16.08 10.78
C CYS A 64 11.18 14.82 10.81
N ARG A 65 12.24 14.81 11.64
CA ARG A 65 13.10 13.62 11.80
C ARG A 65 12.40 12.45 12.47
N PHE A 66 11.56 12.72 13.46
CA PHE A 66 10.72 11.73 14.11
C PHE A 66 9.77 11.07 13.11
N MET A 67 9.17 11.86 12.21
CA MET A 67 8.33 11.38 11.13
C MET A 67 9.11 10.71 9.96
N GLY A 68 10.44 10.56 10.09
CA GLY A 68 11.31 9.91 9.10
C GLY A 68 11.72 10.78 7.91
N PHE A 69 11.49 12.12 7.97
CA PHE A 69 12.06 13.06 7.00
C PHE A 69 13.49 13.43 7.41
N ALA A 70 14.38 13.67 6.44
CA ALA A 70 15.74 14.10 6.75
C ALA A 70 15.74 15.45 7.51
N ASP A 71 14.90 16.38 7.08
CA ASP A 71 14.68 17.70 7.65
C ASP A 71 13.36 18.31 7.14
N PHE A 72 13.08 19.56 7.47
CA PHE A 72 11.89 20.27 7.00
C PHE A 72 11.89 20.50 5.48
N LYS A 73 13.06 20.68 4.86
CA LYS A 73 13.16 20.84 3.41
C LYS A 73 12.78 19.54 2.68
N ASP A 74 13.18 18.41 3.23
CA ASP A 74 12.82 17.10 2.70
C ASP A 74 11.32 16.87 2.80
N LEU A 75 10.69 17.17 3.95
CA LEU A 75 9.23 17.14 4.11
C LEU A 75 8.54 17.99 3.04
N ARG A 76 8.98 19.24 2.83
CA ARG A 76 8.39 20.14 1.85
C ARG A 76 8.56 19.64 0.42
N ASN A 77 9.73 19.12 0.05
CA ASN A 77 9.95 18.54 -1.27
C ASN A 77 9.04 17.33 -1.53
N GLN A 78 8.82 16.50 -0.51
CA GLN A 78 7.89 15.36 -0.63
C GLN A 78 6.44 15.82 -0.74
N LEU A 79 6.04 16.87 -0.01
CA LEU A 79 4.72 17.51 -0.16
C LEU A 79 4.46 18.03 -1.58
N GLU A 80 5.41 18.78 -2.15
CA GLU A 80 5.29 19.27 -3.53
C GLU A 80 5.13 18.11 -4.52
N HIS A 81 5.83 17.02 -4.28
CA HIS A 81 5.74 15.82 -5.10
C HIS A 81 4.40 15.09 -4.95
N ASP A 82 3.87 15.03 -3.73
CA ASP A 82 2.56 14.46 -3.43
C ASP A 82 1.45 15.27 -4.09
N VAL A 83 1.44 16.60 -3.95
CA VAL A 83 0.43 17.49 -4.54
C VAL A 83 0.45 17.44 -6.07
N LEU A 84 1.63 17.35 -6.69
CA LEU A 84 1.75 17.30 -8.16
C LEU A 84 1.38 15.94 -8.76
N LYS A 85 1.54 14.85 -8.01
CA LYS A 85 1.29 13.48 -8.51
C LYS A 85 -0.02 12.87 -8.06
N THR A 86 -0.60 13.36 -6.98
CA THR A 86 -1.83 12.83 -6.38
C THR A 86 -3.02 13.76 -6.54
N GLY A 87 -3.15 14.45 -7.64
CA GLY A 87 -4.50 14.88 -8.02
C GLY A 87 -5.40 13.65 -7.85
N LEU A 88 -6.37 13.70 -6.93
CA LEU A 88 -7.26 12.57 -6.58
C LEU A 88 -7.81 11.89 -7.84
N PHE A 89 -8.00 12.68 -8.90
CA PHE A 89 -8.42 12.22 -10.23
C PHE A 89 -7.71 13.01 -11.33
N PRO A 90 -7.52 12.44 -12.53
CA PRO A 90 -6.97 13.16 -13.68
C PRO A 90 -7.80 14.41 -13.99
N HIS A 91 -7.12 15.50 -14.41
CA HIS A 91 -7.78 16.77 -14.72
C HIS A 91 -8.94 16.62 -15.72
N ALA A 92 -8.74 15.80 -16.77
CA ALA A 92 -9.79 15.52 -17.76
C ALA A 92 -11.05 14.88 -17.14
N PHE A 93 -10.89 14.01 -16.14
CA PHE A 93 -12.03 13.43 -15.43
C PHE A 93 -12.72 14.46 -14.53
N VAL A 94 -11.96 15.32 -13.84
CA VAL A 94 -12.53 16.40 -13.02
C VAL A 94 -13.28 17.41 -13.88
N GLU A 95 -12.77 17.73 -15.07
CA GLU A 95 -13.45 18.60 -16.04
C GLU A 95 -14.73 17.93 -16.56
N GLN A 96 -14.67 16.65 -16.92
CA GLN A 96 -15.87 15.89 -17.30
C GLN A 96 -16.89 15.86 -16.15
N LEU A 97 -16.46 15.60 -14.92
CA LEU A 97 -17.33 15.56 -13.74
C LEU A 97 -18.06 16.89 -13.52
N SER A 98 -17.42 18.02 -13.87
CA SER A 98 -18.00 19.35 -13.75
C SER A 98 -18.99 19.68 -14.89
N ASN A 99 -18.74 19.18 -16.10
CA ASN A 99 -19.52 19.50 -17.30
C ASN A 99 -20.63 18.47 -17.57
N ASP A 100 -20.39 17.20 -17.26
CA ASP A 100 -21.30 16.07 -17.46
C ASP A 100 -21.10 15.07 -16.30
N THR A 101 -21.68 15.36 -15.17
CA THR A 101 -21.56 14.54 -13.95
C THR A 101 -22.09 13.12 -14.19
N GLU A 102 -23.20 12.95 -14.90
CA GLU A 102 -23.81 11.63 -15.14
C GLU A 102 -22.91 10.76 -16.03
N GLY A 103 -22.40 11.30 -17.12
CA GLY A 103 -21.46 10.60 -18.00
C GLY A 103 -20.14 10.28 -17.33
N ALA A 104 -19.59 11.18 -16.51
CA ALA A 104 -18.37 10.93 -15.72
C ALA A 104 -18.56 9.77 -14.73
N LEU A 105 -19.65 9.78 -13.96
CA LEU A 105 -19.96 8.71 -13.00
C LEU A 105 -20.28 7.38 -13.68
N ALA A 106 -20.92 7.40 -14.87
CA ALA A 106 -21.12 6.22 -15.69
C ALA A 106 -19.79 5.61 -16.12
N SER A 107 -18.85 6.42 -16.63
CA SER A 107 -17.50 5.98 -17.02
C SER A 107 -16.72 5.41 -15.83
N TYR A 108 -16.83 6.04 -14.66
CA TYR A 108 -16.21 5.56 -13.43
C TYR A 108 -16.75 4.18 -13.01
N ARG A 109 -18.08 4.02 -13.02
CA ARG A 109 -18.75 2.74 -12.75
C ARG A 109 -18.30 1.65 -13.72
N GLU A 110 -18.26 1.93 -15.01
CA GLU A 110 -17.82 0.98 -16.03
C GLU A 110 -16.39 0.53 -15.84
N ALA A 111 -15.48 1.45 -15.51
CA ALA A 111 -14.10 1.13 -15.23
C ALA A 111 -13.95 0.24 -13.98
N ILE A 112 -14.75 0.45 -12.93
CA ILE A 112 -14.78 -0.43 -11.75
C ILE A 112 -15.26 -1.83 -12.14
N LEU A 113 -16.41 -1.93 -12.81
CA LEU A 113 -17.00 -3.22 -13.20
C LEU A 113 -16.04 -3.99 -14.10
N PHE A 114 -15.41 -3.33 -15.06
CA PHE A 114 -14.44 -3.95 -15.96
C PHE A 114 -13.19 -4.49 -15.21
N ASN A 115 -12.68 -3.75 -14.21
CA ASN A 115 -11.59 -4.24 -13.37
C ASN A 115 -12.00 -5.45 -12.52
N ILE A 116 -13.21 -5.44 -11.95
CA ILE A 116 -13.72 -6.58 -11.18
C ILE A 116 -13.92 -7.81 -12.08
N GLU A 117 -14.59 -7.67 -13.22
CA GLU A 117 -14.83 -8.75 -14.16
C GLU A 117 -13.55 -9.40 -14.68
N THR A 118 -12.55 -8.58 -15.03
CA THR A 118 -11.26 -9.08 -15.50
C THR A 118 -10.41 -9.71 -14.38
N THR A 119 -10.61 -9.28 -13.14
CA THR A 119 -9.98 -9.91 -11.97
C THR A 119 -10.64 -11.25 -11.66
N ILE A 120 -11.99 -11.36 -11.68
CA ILE A 120 -12.73 -12.60 -11.44
C ILE A 120 -12.82 -13.39 -12.76
N SER A 121 -11.71 -13.60 -13.40
CA SER A 121 -11.62 -14.30 -14.68
C SER A 121 -11.32 -15.79 -14.49
N ALA A 122 -11.70 -16.63 -15.48
CA ALA A 122 -11.36 -18.04 -15.48
C ALA A 122 -9.83 -18.30 -15.35
N ALA A 123 -9.01 -17.42 -15.96
CA ALA A 123 -7.56 -17.51 -15.88
C ALA A 123 -7.01 -17.26 -14.47
N ASN A 124 -7.59 -16.35 -13.71
CA ASN A 124 -7.22 -16.10 -12.32
C ASN A 124 -7.78 -17.20 -11.39
N ILE A 125 -9.05 -17.59 -11.59
CA ILE A 125 -9.69 -18.66 -10.80
C ILE A 125 -8.90 -19.95 -10.88
N ALA A 126 -8.39 -20.31 -12.06
CA ALA A 126 -7.58 -21.52 -12.25
C ALA A 126 -6.26 -21.53 -11.46
N LYS A 127 -5.75 -20.37 -11.06
CA LYS A 127 -4.51 -20.23 -10.26
C LYS A 127 -4.74 -20.27 -8.74
N LEU A 128 -5.97 -20.03 -8.29
CA LEU A 128 -6.27 -19.89 -6.87
C LEU A 128 -5.90 -21.12 -6.05
N PRO A 129 -6.14 -22.38 -6.51
CA PRO A 129 -5.74 -23.56 -5.76
C PRO A 129 -4.24 -23.57 -5.42
N ASP A 130 -3.38 -23.33 -6.40
CA ASP A 130 -1.92 -23.32 -6.19
C ASP A 130 -1.47 -22.17 -5.30
N ILE A 131 -2.11 -20.98 -5.46
CA ILE A 131 -1.83 -19.80 -4.62
C ILE A 131 -2.16 -20.07 -3.16
N VAL A 132 -3.30 -20.67 -2.87
CA VAL A 132 -3.69 -20.93 -1.48
C VAL A 132 -2.95 -22.10 -0.86
N ASP A 133 -2.52 -23.09 -1.66
CA ASP A 133 -1.62 -24.16 -1.21
C ASP A 133 -0.25 -23.58 -0.85
N ASP A 134 0.31 -22.73 -1.71
CA ASP A 134 1.54 -21.98 -1.41
C ASP A 134 1.40 -21.12 -0.16
N LEU A 135 0.27 -20.47 0.01
CA LEU A 135 -0.04 -19.68 1.20
C LEU A 135 -0.14 -20.55 2.45
N HIS A 136 -0.75 -21.73 2.37
CA HIS A 136 -0.94 -22.66 3.49
C HIS A 136 0.38 -23.31 3.91
N ASP A 137 1.15 -23.80 2.94
CA ASP A 137 2.35 -24.62 3.18
C ASP A 137 3.59 -23.79 3.55
N SER A 138 3.58 -22.48 3.29
CA SER A 138 4.73 -21.62 3.60
C SER A 138 4.91 -21.46 5.10
N GLY A 139 6.10 -21.70 5.62
CA GLY A 139 6.43 -21.48 7.03
C GLY A 139 6.37 -20.00 7.43
N HIS A 140 6.59 -19.10 6.46
CA HIS A 140 6.62 -17.67 6.66
C HIS A 140 5.97 -16.97 5.46
N VAL A 141 4.99 -16.11 5.69
CA VAL A 141 4.29 -15.34 4.64
C VAL A 141 4.38 -13.87 4.95
N ALA A 142 4.78 -13.06 3.96
CA ALA A 142 4.88 -11.61 4.09
C ALA A 142 4.23 -10.90 2.91
N PHE A 143 3.53 -9.80 3.20
CA PHE A 143 2.86 -8.96 2.21
C PHE A 143 3.58 -7.62 2.07
N PHE A 144 3.89 -7.25 0.84
CA PHE A 144 4.66 -6.05 0.48
C PHE A 144 3.81 -5.14 -0.39
N SER A 145 3.69 -3.90 0.03
CA SER A 145 2.92 -2.87 -0.68
C SER A 145 3.24 -1.48 -0.14
N HIS A 146 2.64 -0.47 -0.72
CA HIS A 146 2.72 0.92 -0.25
C HIS A 146 1.41 1.66 -0.51
N HIS A 147 1.22 2.80 0.15
CA HIS A 147 0.01 3.63 0.06
C HIS A 147 -1.26 2.81 0.37
N PHE A 148 -2.38 3.14 -0.22
CA PHE A 148 -3.66 2.44 -0.05
C PHE A 148 -3.56 0.90 -0.15
N LEU A 149 -2.62 0.37 -0.90
CA LEU A 149 -2.46 -1.09 -1.01
C LEU A 149 -1.91 -1.72 0.27
N TRP A 150 -1.30 -0.95 1.15
CA TRP A 150 -0.96 -1.41 2.50
C TRP A 150 -2.25 -1.68 3.32
N ASP A 151 -3.28 -0.83 3.21
CA ASP A 151 -4.57 -1.06 3.86
C ASP A 151 -5.27 -2.31 3.30
N VAL A 152 -5.16 -2.54 2.00
CA VAL A 152 -5.61 -3.80 1.37
C VAL A 152 -4.85 -5.00 1.97
N GLY A 153 -3.54 -4.89 2.19
CA GLY A 153 -2.72 -5.88 2.88
C GLY A 153 -3.16 -6.10 4.32
N ARG A 154 -3.51 -5.04 5.05
CA ARG A 154 -4.02 -5.12 6.43
C ARG A 154 -5.39 -5.82 6.49
N TYR A 155 -6.27 -5.53 5.53
CA TYR A 155 -7.52 -6.26 5.39
C TYR A 155 -7.26 -7.76 5.17
N PHE A 156 -6.36 -8.10 4.24
CA PHE A 156 -5.95 -9.49 3.98
C PHE A 156 -5.38 -10.18 5.23
N GLN A 157 -4.44 -9.52 5.91
CA GLN A 157 -3.85 -9.99 7.17
C GLN A 157 -4.93 -10.32 8.20
N SER A 158 -5.91 -9.42 8.39
CA SER A 158 -7.02 -9.62 9.32
C SER A 158 -7.86 -10.86 8.97
N ARG A 159 -8.18 -11.05 7.67
CA ARG A 159 -8.96 -12.21 7.21
C ARG A 159 -8.24 -13.53 7.44
N LEU A 160 -6.95 -13.58 7.10
CA LEU A 160 -6.14 -14.78 7.29
C LEU A 160 -5.86 -15.08 8.76
N THR A 161 -5.68 -14.06 9.60
CA THR A 161 -5.48 -14.23 11.04
C THR A 161 -6.67 -14.95 11.70
N ILE A 162 -7.92 -14.62 11.31
CA ILE A 162 -9.12 -15.30 11.79
C ILE A 162 -9.12 -16.79 11.40
N MET A 163 -8.47 -17.14 10.29
CA MET A 163 -8.30 -18.51 9.82
C MET A 163 -7.00 -19.18 10.32
N ASN A 164 -6.41 -18.69 11.41
CA ASN A 164 -5.16 -19.18 12.00
C ASN A 164 -3.97 -19.15 11.02
N ARG A 165 -4.01 -18.26 10.03
CA ARG A 165 -2.94 -18.07 9.05
C ARG A 165 -2.37 -16.66 9.15
N PRO A 166 -1.47 -16.37 10.11
CA PRO A 166 -0.87 -15.05 10.23
C PRO A 166 0.07 -14.75 9.06
N ILE A 167 0.05 -13.51 8.58
CA ILE A 167 1.00 -12.98 7.61
C ILE A 167 1.68 -11.75 8.17
N GLU A 168 2.91 -11.48 7.76
CA GLU A 168 3.62 -10.26 8.13
C GLU A 168 3.28 -9.11 7.18
N LEU A 169 3.14 -7.93 7.75
CA LEU A 169 2.86 -6.69 7.02
C LEU A 169 3.54 -5.53 7.76
N TYR A 170 4.35 -4.77 7.07
CA TYR A 170 5.08 -3.63 7.62
C TYR A 170 4.80 -2.37 6.81
N LEU A 171 4.64 -1.23 7.50
CA LEU A 171 4.35 0.05 6.86
C LEU A 171 5.61 0.75 6.36
N ASP A 172 6.72 0.64 7.08
CA ASP A 172 7.95 1.35 6.78
C ASP A 172 8.94 0.53 5.95
N TYR A 173 9.78 1.25 5.20
CA TYR A 173 10.78 0.66 4.30
C TYR A 173 11.78 -0.26 5.02
N SER A 174 12.30 0.18 6.17
CA SER A 174 13.34 -0.56 6.90
C SER A 174 12.83 -1.91 7.36
N SER A 175 11.60 -1.96 7.90
CA SER A 175 10.95 -3.19 8.34
C SER A 175 10.59 -4.09 7.15
N GLN A 176 10.10 -3.53 6.02
CA GLN A 176 9.85 -4.33 4.82
C GLN A 176 11.16 -4.91 4.26
N LEU A 177 12.26 -4.14 4.23
CA LEU A 177 13.55 -4.64 3.78
C LEU A 177 14.11 -5.73 4.71
N ALA A 178 14.05 -5.52 6.02
CA ALA A 178 14.48 -6.52 7.01
C ALA A 178 13.66 -7.81 6.89
N CYS A 179 12.35 -7.71 6.73
CA CYS A 179 11.48 -8.84 6.47
C CYS A 179 11.88 -9.56 5.17
N ALA A 180 12.06 -8.86 4.06
CA ALA A 180 12.47 -9.46 2.79
C ALA A 180 13.82 -10.21 2.90
N GLN A 181 14.76 -9.67 3.67
CA GLN A 181 16.06 -10.30 3.92
C GLN A 181 15.97 -11.54 4.82
N SER A 182 14.93 -11.66 5.65
CA SER A 182 14.70 -12.81 6.54
C SER A 182 14.00 -13.98 5.87
N LEU A 183 13.35 -13.76 4.70
CA LEU A 183 12.64 -14.82 4.00
C LEU A 183 13.61 -15.89 3.45
N THR A 184 13.08 -17.08 3.25
CA THR A 184 13.83 -18.26 2.78
C THR A 184 13.05 -18.98 1.67
N LYS A 185 13.61 -20.03 1.13
CA LYS A 185 12.96 -20.88 0.10
C LYS A 185 11.62 -21.48 0.55
N SER A 186 11.39 -21.62 1.86
CA SER A 186 10.12 -22.12 2.42
C SER A 186 9.12 -20.98 2.70
N SER A 187 9.42 -19.76 2.28
CA SER A 187 8.58 -18.58 2.50
C SER A 187 7.79 -18.21 1.25
N LEU A 188 6.68 -17.48 1.45
CA LEU A 188 5.91 -16.83 0.40
C LEU A 188 5.95 -15.32 0.59
N ALA A 189 6.44 -14.60 -0.39
CA ALA A 189 6.29 -13.15 -0.51
C ALA A 189 5.10 -12.84 -1.43
N ILE A 190 4.27 -11.88 -1.03
CA ILE A 190 3.16 -11.37 -1.84
C ILE A 190 3.42 -9.90 -2.09
N ILE A 191 3.59 -9.48 -3.34
CA ILE A 191 3.68 -8.06 -3.70
C ILE A 191 2.37 -7.64 -4.36
N CYS A 192 1.69 -6.63 -3.77
CA CYS A 192 0.54 -5.99 -4.40
C CYS A 192 0.92 -4.61 -4.93
N SER A 193 0.85 -4.45 -6.26
CA SER A 193 1.26 -3.21 -6.93
C SER A 193 0.48 -3.04 -8.23
N ILE A 194 -0.61 -2.24 -8.22
CA ILE A 194 -1.54 -2.08 -9.35
C ILE A 194 -0.78 -1.77 -10.64
N GLY A 195 -0.03 -0.68 -10.69
CA GLY A 195 0.74 -0.26 -11.87
C GLY A 195 2.11 -0.92 -12.02
N GLY A 196 2.49 -1.83 -11.12
CA GLY A 196 3.83 -2.43 -11.12
C GLY A 196 4.95 -1.46 -10.70
N THR A 197 4.62 -0.40 -9.95
CA THR A 197 5.60 0.63 -9.54
C THR A 197 6.40 0.25 -8.30
N TYR A 198 5.93 -0.70 -7.50
CA TYR A 198 6.62 -1.13 -6.30
C TYR A 198 8.05 -1.64 -6.57
N PRO A 199 8.32 -2.53 -7.53
CA PRO A 199 9.67 -2.97 -7.85
C PRO A 199 10.60 -1.84 -8.34
N ILE A 200 10.04 -0.84 -9.02
CA ILE A 200 10.80 0.32 -9.50
C ILE A 200 11.20 1.23 -8.33
N ARG A 201 10.30 1.39 -7.37
CA ARG A 201 10.48 2.30 -6.24
C ARG A 201 11.34 1.70 -5.12
N TYR A 202 11.30 0.38 -4.96
CA TYR A 202 11.97 -0.35 -3.87
C TYR A 202 12.78 -1.54 -4.39
N PRO A 203 13.77 -1.28 -5.27
CA PRO A 203 14.54 -2.34 -5.92
C PRO A 203 15.33 -3.19 -4.91
N GLU A 204 15.77 -2.62 -3.78
CA GLU A 204 16.52 -3.37 -2.77
C GLU A 204 15.66 -4.45 -2.11
N ILE A 205 14.36 -4.16 -1.85
CA ILE A 205 13.43 -5.15 -1.30
C ILE A 205 13.23 -6.28 -2.30
N VAL A 206 12.98 -5.95 -3.57
CA VAL A 206 12.77 -6.97 -4.62
C VAL A 206 14.01 -7.79 -4.86
N ASN A 207 15.20 -7.19 -4.82
CA ASN A 207 16.47 -7.90 -4.92
C ASN A 207 16.68 -8.84 -3.73
N ALA A 208 16.32 -8.41 -2.50
CA ALA A 208 16.38 -9.27 -1.31
C ALA A 208 15.43 -10.47 -1.44
N LEU A 209 14.19 -10.27 -1.93
CA LEU A 209 13.24 -11.33 -2.19
C LEU A 209 13.77 -12.32 -3.24
N ALA A 210 14.34 -11.83 -4.34
CA ALA A 210 14.95 -12.67 -5.37
C ALA A 210 16.14 -13.47 -4.81
N ALA A 211 16.99 -12.86 -3.99
CA ALA A 211 18.15 -13.51 -3.38
C ALA A 211 17.75 -14.57 -2.34
N SER A 212 16.64 -14.39 -1.63
CA SER A 212 16.14 -15.35 -0.64
C SER A 212 15.68 -16.68 -1.27
N GLY A 213 15.32 -16.64 -2.56
CA GLY A 213 14.75 -17.77 -3.28
C GLY A 213 13.34 -18.16 -2.83
N CYS A 214 12.65 -17.27 -2.10
CA CYS A 214 11.25 -17.48 -1.69
C CYS A 214 10.31 -17.53 -2.90
N ARG A 215 9.16 -18.15 -2.74
CA ARG A 215 8.08 -18.05 -3.73
C ARG A 215 7.54 -16.62 -3.73
N LEU A 216 7.26 -16.08 -4.90
CA LEU A 216 6.75 -14.72 -5.07
C LEU A 216 5.44 -14.74 -5.84
N LEU A 217 4.36 -14.28 -5.19
CA LEU A 217 3.08 -13.96 -5.82
C LEU A 217 3.05 -12.44 -6.12
N ALA A 218 2.84 -12.08 -7.37
CA ALA A 218 2.60 -10.70 -7.77
C ALA A 218 1.11 -10.48 -8.07
N ILE A 219 0.49 -9.49 -7.41
CA ILE A 219 -0.88 -9.01 -7.66
C ILE A 219 -0.75 -7.66 -8.37
N THR A 220 -1.05 -7.62 -9.68
CA THR A 220 -0.78 -6.44 -10.50
C THR A 220 -1.63 -6.40 -11.76
N GLN A 221 -1.85 -5.20 -12.32
CA GLN A 221 -2.40 -5.02 -13.68
C GLN A 221 -1.30 -5.18 -14.75
N ASN A 222 -0.05 -4.89 -14.40
CA ASN A 222 1.08 -4.91 -15.32
C ASN A 222 1.81 -6.27 -15.28
N THR A 223 1.15 -7.32 -15.76
CA THR A 223 1.68 -8.69 -15.75
C THR A 223 2.81 -8.93 -16.75
N SER A 224 3.02 -8.03 -17.71
CA SER A 224 4.07 -8.15 -18.73
C SER A 224 5.39 -7.46 -18.35
N SER A 225 5.46 -6.84 -17.18
CA SER A 225 6.67 -6.15 -16.72
C SER A 225 7.81 -7.13 -16.42
N ALA A 226 9.01 -6.81 -16.91
CA ALA A 226 10.24 -7.57 -16.63
C ALA A 226 10.59 -7.63 -15.13
N TYR A 227 10.03 -6.76 -14.31
CA TYR A 227 10.21 -6.78 -12.86
C TYR A 227 9.60 -8.00 -12.18
N TRP A 228 8.70 -8.72 -12.86
CA TRP A 228 8.06 -9.93 -12.34
C TRP A 228 8.74 -11.24 -12.79
N ASN A 229 9.92 -11.17 -13.41
CA ASN A 229 10.64 -12.37 -13.89
C ASN A 229 10.96 -13.40 -12.78
N HIS A 230 10.98 -12.97 -11.53
CA HIS A 230 11.17 -13.84 -10.35
C HIS A 230 9.85 -14.27 -9.69
N ALA A 231 8.70 -13.82 -10.19
CA ALA A 231 7.40 -14.22 -9.64
C ALA A 231 7.10 -15.66 -10.02
N SER A 232 6.78 -16.47 -9.01
CA SER A 232 6.32 -17.85 -9.18
C SER A 232 4.92 -17.89 -9.77
N CYS A 233 4.10 -16.92 -9.41
CA CYS A 233 2.73 -16.76 -9.89
C CYS A 233 2.37 -15.28 -9.99
N MET A 234 1.50 -14.94 -10.95
CA MET A 234 0.93 -13.61 -11.10
C MET A 234 -0.59 -13.68 -11.13
N LEU A 235 -1.24 -12.86 -10.31
CA LEU A 235 -2.69 -12.68 -10.30
C LEU A 235 -3.00 -11.28 -10.86
N SER A 236 -3.75 -11.22 -11.96
CA SER A 236 -4.16 -9.93 -12.54
C SER A 236 -5.22 -9.27 -11.65
N CYS A 237 -5.05 -7.99 -11.35
CA CYS A 237 -6.01 -7.22 -10.55
C CYS A 237 -6.72 -6.14 -11.40
N GLY A 238 -7.15 -6.51 -12.59
CA GLY A 238 -7.80 -5.62 -13.55
C GLY A 238 -6.86 -5.13 -14.65
N VAL A 239 -7.30 -4.15 -15.42
CA VAL A 239 -6.60 -3.69 -16.64
C VAL A 239 -6.46 -2.19 -16.74
N THR A 240 -7.18 -1.39 -15.94
CA THR A 240 -7.15 0.07 -16.04
C THR A 240 -7.09 0.73 -14.65
N ASN A 241 -6.32 1.82 -14.57
CA ASN A 241 -6.25 2.66 -13.37
C ASN A 241 -6.32 4.16 -13.74
N ASN A 242 -6.88 4.51 -14.87
CA ASN A 242 -6.88 5.87 -15.41
C ASN A 242 -7.61 6.88 -14.52
N ILE A 243 -8.61 6.43 -13.76
CA ILE A 243 -9.41 7.24 -12.83
C ILE A 243 -9.43 6.60 -11.43
N ASP A 244 -8.30 6.08 -10.99
CA ASP A 244 -8.08 5.47 -9.67
C ASP A 244 -9.00 4.28 -9.35
N THR A 245 -9.36 3.50 -10.35
CA THR A 245 -10.26 2.33 -10.21
C THR A 245 -9.54 1.00 -10.00
N GLY A 246 -8.21 0.97 -10.14
CA GLY A 246 -7.40 -0.26 -9.98
C GLY A 246 -7.49 -0.87 -8.59
N LYS A 247 -7.75 -0.06 -7.55
CA LYS A 247 -7.92 -0.51 -6.17
C LYS A 247 -9.06 -1.53 -5.99
N PHE A 248 -10.13 -1.42 -6.77
CA PHE A 248 -11.25 -2.38 -6.71
C PHE A 248 -10.86 -3.75 -7.24
N GLY A 249 -10.03 -3.79 -8.30
CA GLY A 249 -9.45 -5.03 -8.80
C GLY A 249 -8.48 -5.66 -7.80
N ALA A 250 -7.62 -4.86 -7.15
CA ALA A 250 -6.71 -5.36 -6.12
C ALA A 250 -7.47 -5.97 -4.93
N LEU A 251 -8.52 -5.29 -4.44
CA LEU A 251 -9.37 -5.81 -3.38
C LEU A 251 -10.11 -7.08 -3.80
N ALA A 252 -10.66 -7.14 -5.03
CA ALA A 252 -11.29 -8.33 -5.56
C ALA A 252 -10.31 -9.52 -5.66
N ALA A 253 -9.05 -9.29 -6.07
CA ALA A 253 -8.02 -10.32 -6.12
C ALA A 253 -7.72 -10.89 -4.72
N ILE A 254 -7.64 -10.05 -3.70
CA ILE A 254 -7.48 -10.47 -2.31
C ILE A 254 -8.68 -11.30 -1.84
N ASP A 255 -9.90 -10.85 -2.13
CA ASP A 255 -11.10 -11.59 -1.75
C ASP A 255 -11.17 -12.98 -2.41
N LEU A 256 -10.74 -13.13 -3.67
CA LEU A 256 -10.63 -14.42 -4.32
C LEU A 256 -9.70 -15.36 -3.55
N ILE A 257 -8.53 -14.88 -3.12
CA ILE A 257 -7.59 -15.69 -2.33
C ILE A 257 -8.21 -16.06 -0.97
N VAL A 258 -8.85 -15.10 -0.29
CA VAL A 258 -9.50 -15.34 1.01
C VAL A 258 -10.62 -16.37 0.89
N MET A 259 -11.48 -16.25 -0.13
CA MET A 259 -12.59 -17.20 -0.35
C MET A 259 -12.08 -18.60 -0.68
N GLU A 260 -11.07 -18.74 -1.53
CA GLU A 260 -10.50 -20.02 -1.88
C GLU A 260 -9.76 -20.65 -0.68
N TYR A 261 -9.04 -19.84 0.12
CA TYR A 261 -8.39 -20.31 1.34
C TYR A 261 -9.43 -20.81 2.35
N LEU A 262 -10.49 -20.05 2.57
CA LEU A 262 -11.61 -20.47 3.43
C LEU A 262 -12.25 -21.78 2.95
N ARG A 263 -12.47 -21.89 1.64
CA ARG A 263 -13.06 -23.10 1.05
C ARG A 263 -12.19 -24.35 1.28
N ARG A 264 -10.86 -24.23 1.19
CA ARG A 264 -9.93 -25.38 1.28
C ARG A 264 -9.47 -25.68 2.69
N TYR A 265 -9.25 -24.66 3.51
CA TYR A 265 -8.60 -24.77 4.82
C TYR A 265 -9.43 -24.20 5.97
N GLY A 266 -10.58 -23.60 5.68
CA GLY A 266 -11.42 -22.98 6.71
C GLY A 266 -12.14 -23.95 7.63
N ALA A 267 -12.38 -25.18 7.21
CA ALA A 267 -13.05 -26.20 8.02
C ALA A 267 -12.20 -26.66 9.23
N ASP A 268 -10.86 -26.58 9.13
CA ASP A 268 -9.94 -26.96 10.20
C ASP A 268 -9.85 -25.92 11.33
N SER A 269 -10.35 -24.70 11.09
CA SER A 269 -10.35 -23.60 12.07
C SER A 269 -11.60 -23.54 12.97
N GLY A 270 -12.58 -24.42 12.75
CA GLY A 270 -13.93 -24.35 13.36
C GLY A 270 -14.36 -25.49 14.26
N THR A 271 -13.52 -26.47 14.58
CA THR A 271 -13.87 -27.57 15.52
C THR A 271 -13.07 -27.48 16.80
N GLY A 272 -13.32 -26.42 17.57
CA GLY A 272 -13.12 -26.37 19.01
C GLY A 272 -14.47 -26.14 19.64
N GLU A 273 -15.20 -27.23 19.93
CA GLU A 273 -16.33 -27.19 20.86
C GLU A 273 -15.91 -26.70 22.25
#